data_37415995dc5bdc7cbeb7efdac95255ab
#
_entry.id   37415995dc5bdc7cbeb7efdac95255ab
#
_cell.length_a   1.000
_cell.length_b   1.000
_cell.length_c   1.000
_cell.angle_alpha   90.00
_cell.angle_beta   90.00
_cell.angle_gamma   90.00
#
_symmetry.space_group_name_H-M   'P 1'
#
loop_
_entity.id
_entity.type
_entity.pdbx_description
1 polymer ?
#
loop_
_entity_poly.entity_id
_entity_poly.type
_entity_poly.pdbx_seq_one_letter_code
_entity_poly.pdbx_strand_id
1 'polypeptide(L)'
;LTFLNAILLAGAAAFLIPLIIHLLNKRRVQTVRWGAMHLLQEVLRQRKRKLKIEQWLLLAVRIAIPIVLALCLARPVLTALRSLGLGKTSLVVMLDDSFSMRAPAAGGTVAQQARQDIGQIIENLPRGSDAQIVLAGGTPRRLMDQATTALDLIPKQLAENASQAGPVRLNDALQSGIAALSRAASAAREIAIVSDFQASDWQVIADGAALPALDALAKQEPRPQVTFYRVTGDLTENLAIAGADLSATVVAGGQPVGLRVRVQNHGKRPWQDVAVHLEADGSRLRTSRVSLPADGEAVIGFTHAFDSTGDHSLAVRIEGDSFADDNAFYSIVQVRDRLNVLLVDGDPSNDVLEGAADFLELALTPHQSAAAAGLKDLISITKVDARRLRDEDLRGKEVIVLADVDRLQGNRYSELEKLVKAGAGMIVFAGPHCDVDWY
;
A
#
# COMPACT_ATOMS: atom_id res chain seq x y z
N LEU A 1 30.10 1.51 -20.12
CA LEU A 1 30.88 2.60 -19.54
C LEU A 1 30.04 3.87 -19.60
N THR A 2 29.51 4.33 -18.50
CA THR A 2 28.87 5.63 -18.36
C THR A 2 29.81 6.54 -17.56
N PHE A 3 29.95 7.79 -17.96
CA PHE A 3 30.74 8.78 -17.24
C PHE A 3 29.80 9.69 -16.46
N LEU A 4 30.03 9.86 -15.16
CA LEU A 4 29.23 10.77 -14.34
C LEU A 4 29.36 12.23 -14.79
N ASN A 5 30.58 12.62 -15.26
CA ASN A 5 30.87 13.98 -15.72
C ASN A 5 31.50 13.93 -17.13
N ALA A 6 30.70 13.57 -18.14
CA ALA A 6 31.18 13.43 -19.52
C ALA A 6 31.87 14.73 -20.09
N ILE A 7 31.43 15.90 -19.60
CA ILE A 7 32.01 17.21 -20.02
C ILE A 7 33.48 17.30 -19.62
N LEU A 8 33.92 16.70 -18.52
CA LEU A 8 35.30 16.73 -18.07
C LEU A 8 36.25 15.89 -18.95
N LEU A 9 35.73 14.99 -19.79
CA LEU A 9 36.51 14.29 -20.81
C LEU A 9 37.08 15.26 -21.83
N ALA A 10 36.45 16.43 -22.08
CA ALA A 10 37.02 17.47 -22.95
C ALA A 10 38.34 17.99 -22.40
N GLY A 11 38.60 17.90 -21.10
CA GLY A 11 39.89 18.20 -20.47
C GLY A 11 41.04 17.30 -20.97
N ALA A 12 40.73 16.11 -21.49
CA ALA A 12 41.73 15.25 -22.12
C ALA A 12 42.41 15.90 -23.31
N ALA A 13 41.73 16.86 -24.04
CA ALA A 13 42.30 17.61 -25.12
C ALA A 13 43.55 18.43 -24.73
N ALA A 14 43.76 18.64 -23.41
CA ALA A 14 45.00 19.27 -22.92
C ALA A 14 46.28 18.48 -23.26
N PHE A 15 46.17 17.21 -23.66
CA PHE A 15 47.33 16.45 -24.20
C PHE A 15 47.94 17.11 -25.44
N LEU A 16 47.18 17.91 -26.19
CA LEU A 16 47.67 18.66 -27.39
C LEU A 16 48.74 19.67 -27.00
N ILE A 17 48.73 20.25 -25.80
CA ILE A 17 49.68 21.27 -25.36
C ILE A 17 51.11 20.72 -25.35
N PRO A 18 51.47 19.65 -24.62
CA PRO A 18 52.82 19.11 -24.65
C PRO A 18 53.20 18.55 -26.03
N LEU A 19 52.23 18.05 -26.80
CA LEU A 19 52.46 17.59 -28.16
C LEU A 19 52.87 18.75 -29.10
N ILE A 20 52.13 19.86 -29.08
CA ILE A 20 52.41 21.06 -29.87
C ILE A 20 53.76 21.66 -29.48
N ILE A 21 54.04 21.76 -28.17
CA ILE A 21 55.34 22.26 -27.68
C ILE A 21 56.49 21.35 -28.18
N HIS A 22 56.30 20.03 -28.17
CA HIS A 22 57.31 19.10 -28.65
C HIS A 22 57.54 19.23 -30.18
N LEU A 23 56.49 19.43 -30.97
CA LEU A 23 56.58 19.62 -32.42
C LEU A 23 57.21 20.96 -32.80
N LEU A 24 56.88 22.03 -32.06
CA LEU A 24 57.41 23.37 -32.31
C LEU A 24 58.88 23.52 -31.86
N ASN A 25 59.29 22.76 -30.82
CA ASN A 25 60.64 22.86 -30.25
C ASN A 25 61.66 22.00 -30.99
N LYS A 26 61.60 21.93 -32.35
CA LYS A 26 62.63 21.35 -33.19
C LYS A 26 63.85 22.29 -33.23
N ARG A 27 64.85 22.00 -32.43
CA ARG A 27 66.14 22.72 -32.45
C ARG A 27 66.78 22.61 -33.87
N ARG A 28 66.95 23.73 -34.54
CA ARG A 28 67.78 23.79 -35.72
C ARG A 28 69.25 23.59 -35.29
N VAL A 29 69.81 22.42 -35.61
CA VAL A 29 71.25 22.16 -35.39
C VAL A 29 71.98 22.50 -36.61
N GLN A 30 72.89 23.47 -36.53
CA GLN A 30 73.87 23.74 -37.59
C GLN A 30 74.95 22.66 -37.54
N THR A 31 75.13 21.92 -38.62
CA THR A 31 76.16 20.91 -38.74
C THR A 31 77.45 21.59 -39.29
N VAL A 32 78.45 21.67 -38.40
CA VAL A 32 79.80 22.05 -38.77
C VAL A 32 80.59 20.77 -39.05
N ARG A 33 81.15 20.63 -40.22
CA ARG A 33 81.99 19.47 -40.64
C ARG A 33 83.38 19.64 -40.10
N TRP A 34 83.86 18.71 -39.25
CA TRP A 34 85.19 18.63 -38.69
C TRP A 34 85.93 17.40 -39.14
N GLY A 35 87.19 17.48 -39.49
CA GLY A 35 87.98 16.38 -40.10
C GLY A 35 88.17 15.11 -39.23
N ALA A 36 88.00 15.16 -37.90
CA ALA A 36 88.20 13.98 -36.97
C ALA A 36 86.90 13.29 -36.62
N MET A 37 85.86 13.38 -37.37
CA MET A 37 84.49 12.96 -37.02
C MET A 37 84.28 11.46 -37.08
N HIS A 38 85.16 10.67 -37.63
CA HIS A 38 84.91 9.24 -37.85
C HIS A 38 84.88 8.41 -36.50
N LEU A 39 85.74 8.78 -35.58
CA LEU A 39 85.81 8.07 -34.27
C LEU A 39 84.64 8.48 -33.27
N LEU A 40 84.08 9.67 -33.46
CA LEU A 40 83.01 10.16 -32.60
C LEU A 40 81.61 9.72 -33.13
N GLN A 41 81.46 9.28 -34.30
CA GLN A 41 80.17 8.90 -34.89
C GLN A 41 79.57 7.67 -34.27
N GLU A 42 80.40 6.68 -33.87
CA GLU A 42 79.91 5.44 -33.24
C GLU A 42 79.35 5.71 -31.85
N VAL A 43 80.04 6.46 -31.03
CA VAL A 43 79.62 6.83 -29.66
C VAL A 43 78.40 7.76 -29.71
N LEU A 44 78.35 8.65 -30.67
CA LEU A 44 77.22 9.55 -30.84
C LEU A 44 75.97 8.83 -31.38
N ARG A 45 76.10 7.75 -32.16
CA ARG A 45 74.94 6.96 -32.59
C ARG A 45 74.27 6.23 -31.43
N GLN A 46 75.05 5.62 -30.53
CA GLN A 46 74.50 4.93 -29.36
C GLN A 46 73.83 5.91 -28.37
N ARG A 47 74.48 7.02 -28.09
CA ARG A 47 73.86 8.07 -27.20
C ARG A 47 72.69 8.76 -27.84
N LYS A 48 72.63 8.99 -29.13
CA LYS A 48 71.46 9.60 -29.82
C LYS A 48 70.25 8.67 -29.76
N ARG A 49 70.40 7.37 -29.86
CA ARG A 49 69.28 6.43 -29.67
C ARG A 49 68.72 6.48 -28.24
N LYS A 50 69.60 6.47 -27.24
CA LYS A 50 69.22 6.53 -25.81
C LYS A 50 68.49 7.82 -25.49
N LEU A 51 69.00 8.95 -25.90
CA LEU A 51 68.40 10.26 -25.72
C LEU A 51 67.04 10.43 -26.46
N LYS A 52 66.91 9.82 -27.66
CA LYS A 52 65.61 9.80 -28.38
C LYS A 52 64.58 8.99 -27.58
N ILE A 53 64.94 7.83 -27.06
CA ILE A 53 64.02 7.00 -26.28
C ILE A 53 63.61 7.74 -25.00
N GLU A 54 64.51 8.36 -24.30
CA GLU A 54 64.23 9.18 -23.10
C GLU A 54 63.30 10.36 -23.40
N GLN A 55 63.50 11.07 -24.54
CA GLN A 55 62.64 12.17 -24.96
C GLN A 55 61.21 11.69 -25.32
N TRP A 56 61.11 10.54 -26.01
CA TRP A 56 59.84 9.95 -26.35
C TRP A 56 59.07 9.42 -25.07
N LEU A 57 59.80 8.85 -24.12
CA LEU A 57 59.26 8.42 -22.85
C LEU A 57 58.74 9.59 -22.04
N LEU A 58 59.54 10.68 -21.95
CA LEU A 58 59.10 11.90 -21.26
C LEU A 58 57.90 12.56 -21.94
N LEU A 59 57.81 12.54 -23.25
CA LEU A 59 56.64 13.03 -23.99
C LEU A 59 55.42 12.17 -23.69
N ALA A 60 55.57 10.84 -23.72
CA ALA A 60 54.49 9.91 -23.41
C ALA A 60 53.93 10.13 -22.00
N VAL A 61 54.79 10.32 -20.99
CA VAL A 61 54.37 10.65 -19.62
C VAL A 61 53.65 11.99 -19.57
N ARG A 62 54.16 13.04 -20.22
CA ARG A 62 53.52 14.37 -20.27
C ARG A 62 52.14 14.37 -20.95
N ILE A 63 51.92 13.49 -21.93
CA ILE A 63 50.66 13.30 -22.62
C ILE A 63 49.71 12.46 -21.72
N ALA A 64 50.22 11.45 -21.02
CA ALA A 64 49.44 10.58 -20.19
C ALA A 64 48.83 11.28 -18.96
N ILE A 65 49.55 12.25 -18.36
CA ILE A 65 49.09 12.97 -17.17
C ILE A 65 47.74 13.66 -17.40
N PRO A 66 47.51 14.54 -18.38
CA PRO A 66 46.21 15.19 -18.58
C PRO A 66 45.12 14.21 -18.98
N ILE A 67 45.44 13.13 -19.68
CA ILE A 67 44.46 12.09 -20.05
C ILE A 67 44.00 11.33 -18.79
N VAL A 68 44.94 10.89 -17.95
CA VAL A 68 44.60 10.17 -16.71
C VAL A 68 43.84 11.07 -15.75
N LEU A 69 44.24 12.36 -15.65
CA LEU A 69 43.54 13.33 -14.82
C LEU A 69 42.10 13.56 -15.31
N ALA A 70 41.90 13.71 -16.62
CA ALA A 70 40.56 13.85 -17.20
C ALA A 70 39.70 12.60 -16.99
N LEU A 71 40.28 11.41 -17.09
CA LEU A 71 39.61 10.14 -16.79
C LEU A 71 39.21 10.02 -15.28
N CYS A 72 40.12 10.41 -14.40
CA CYS A 72 39.82 10.41 -12.94
C CYS A 72 38.69 11.39 -12.60
N LEU A 73 38.71 12.59 -13.19
CA LEU A 73 37.66 13.60 -12.95
C LEU A 73 36.32 13.22 -13.60
N ALA A 74 36.35 12.53 -14.74
CA ALA A 74 35.14 12.05 -15.42
C ALA A 74 34.43 10.93 -14.70
N ARG A 75 35.04 10.32 -13.65
CA ARG A 75 34.51 9.23 -12.85
C ARG A 75 33.84 8.15 -13.70
N PRO A 76 34.59 7.30 -14.42
CA PRO A 76 34.01 6.22 -15.19
C PRO A 76 33.29 5.23 -14.28
N VAL A 77 32.01 5.00 -14.51
CA VAL A 77 31.25 3.94 -13.86
C VAL A 77 31.28 2.71 -14.76
N LEU A 78 31.94 1.67 -14.30
CA LEU A 78 32.03 0.39 -14.99
C LEU A 78 30.73 -0.41 -14.73
N THR A 79 29.66 -0.08 -15.43
CA THR A 79 28.40 -0.85 -15.38
C THR A 79 28.59 -2.32 -15.77
N ALA A 80 29.59 -2.62 -16.59
CA ALA A 80 29.93 -3.99 -16.97
C ALA A 80 30.49 -4.85 -15.80
N LEU A 81 31.05 -4.23 -14.75
CA LEU A 81 31.47 -4.98 -13.56
C LEU A 81 30.26 -5.47 -12.73
N ARG A 82 29.14 -4.79 -12.82
CA ARG A 82 27.86 -5.26 -12.23
C ARG A 82 27.32 -6.50 -12.94
N SER A 83 27.36 -6.51 -14.27
CA SER A 83 26.92 -7.67 -15.06
C SER A 83 27.87 -8.90 -14.94
N LEU A 84 29.09 -8.67 -14.44
CA LEU A 84 30.06 -9.73 -14.15
C LEU A 84 30.03 -10.21 -12.68
N GLY A 85 29.09 -9.69 -11.87
CA GLY A 85 28.95 -10.09 -10.46
C GLY A 85 30.14 -9.67 -9.56
N LEU A 86 30.96 -8.72 -9.99
CA LEU A 86 32.19 -8.29 -9.32
C LEU A 86 31.97 -7.08 -8.39
N GLY A 87 30.91 -7.08 -7.57
CA GLY A 87 30.70 -6.00 -6.61
C GLY A 87 29.58 -6.31 -5.63
N LYS A 88 29.77 -5.97 -4.37
CA LYS A 88 28.71 -6.09 -3.37
C LYS A 88 27.54 -5.20 -3.72
N THR A 89 26.34 -5.74 -3.62
CA THR A 89 25.08 -5.03 -3.89
C THR A 89 24.22 -5.01 -2.64
N SER A 90 23.66 -3.88 -2.30
CA SER A 90 22.58 -3.81 -1.31
C SER A 90 21.24 -3.84 -2.06
N LEU A 91 20.52 -4.94 -1.90
CA LEU A 91 19.25 -5.20 -2.55
C LEU A 91 18.09 -4.95 -1.59
N VAL A 92 17.10 -4.18 -2.01
CA VAL A 92 15.79 -4.16 -1.38
C VAL A 92 14.80 -4.80 -2.33
N VAL A 93 14.18 -5.90 -1.89
CA VAL A 93 13.07 -6.52 -2.62
C VAL A 93 11.76 -5.99 -2.07
N MET A 94 10.97 -5.37 -2.93
CA MET A 94 9.58 -5.04 -2.65
C MET A 94 8.70 -6.15 -3.21
N LEU A 95 8.19 -6.98 -2.31
CA LEU A 95 7.25 -8.05 -2.66
C LEU A 95 5.83 -7.53 -2.51
N ASP A 96 5.08 -7.60 -3.58
CA ASP A 96 3.65 -7.38 -3.59
C ASP A 96 2.94 -8.40 -2.68
N ASP A 97 2.20 -7.90 -1.70
CA ASP A 97 1.43 -8.70 -0.74
C ASP A 97 -0.07 -8.39 -0.87
N SER A 98 -0.49 -7.99 -2.08
CA SER A 98 -1.89 -7.75 -2.41
C SER A 98 -2.71 -9.03 -2.51
N PHE A 99 -4.01 -8.84 -2.54
CA PHE A 99 -4.96 -9.93 -2.61
C PHE A 99 -4.82 -10.74 -3.92
N SER A 100 -4.53 -10.08 -5.05
CA SER A 100 -4.34 -10.71 -6.36
C SER A 100 -3.18 -11.71 -6.38
N MET A 101 -2.18 -11.53 -5.52
CA MET A 101 -1.06 -12.46 -5.39
C MET A 101 -1.46 -13.86 -4.87
N ARG A 102 -2.68 -14.01 -4.35
CA ARG A 102 -3.25 -15.33 -3.98
C ARG A 102 -3.82 -16.09 -5.15
N ALA A 103 -3.97 -15.45 -6.32
CA ALA A 103 -4.48 -16.10 -7.51
C ALA A 103 -3.70 -17.37 -7.86
N PRO A 104 -4.36 -18.40 -8.43
CA PRO A 104 -3.70 -19.62 -8.85
C PRO A 104 -2.66 -19.34 -9.94
N ALA A 105 -1.55 -20.07 -9.86
CA ALA A 105 -0.46 -20.07 -10.82
C ALA A 105 0.11 -21.48 -10.98
N ALA A 106 0.96 -21.69 -11.97
CA ALA A 106 1.60 -22.97 -12.22
C ALA A 106 2.37 -23.47 -10.98
N GLY A 107 1.83 -24.46 -10.30
CA GLY A 107 2.46 -25.06 -9.11
C GLY A 107 2.08 -24.42 -7.77
N GLY A 108 1.00 -23.61 -7.72
CA GLY A 108 0.52 -23.03 -6.47
C GLY A 108 -0.18 -21.69 -6.64
N THR A 109 0.31 -20.66 -5.98
CA THR A 109 -0.19 -19.28 -6.10
C THR A 109 0.87 -18.35 -6.68
N VAL A 110 0.44 -17.20 -7.21
CA VAL A 110 1.34 -16.14 -7.68
C VAL A 110 2.33 -15.73 -6.58
N ALA A 111 1.87 -15.61 -5.33
CA ALA A 111 2.73 -15.33 -4.19
C ALA A 111 3.80 -16.41 -3.94
N GLN A 112 3.46 -17.70 -4.13
CA GLN A 112 4.43 -18.77 -3.99
C GLN A 112 5.49 -18.72 -5.10
N GLN A 113 5.07 -18.45 -6.32
CA GLN A 113 6.00 -18.27 -7.43
C GLN A 113 6.88 -17.03 -7.21
N ALA A 114 6.33 -15.90 -6.79
CA ALA A 114 7.09 -14.71 -6.44
C ALA A 114 8.17 -14.99 -5.38
N ARG A 115 7.86 -15.79 -4.37
CA ARG A 115 8.84 -16.20 -3.34
C ARG A 115 9.96 -17.06 -3.91
N GLN A 116 9.65 -17.94 -4.86
CA GLN A 116 10.67 -18.75 -5.56
C GLN A 116 11.57 -17.86 -6.42
N ASP A 117 10.98 -16.91 -7.16
CA ASP A 117 11.74 -15.97 -7.98
C ASP A 117 12.66 -15.09 -7.12
N ILE A 118 12.19 -14.65 -5.95
CA ILE A 118 13.01 -13.92 -4.97
C ILE A 118 14.18 -14.79 -4.49
N GLY A 119 13.94 -16.06 -4.23
CA GLY A 119 15.02 -17.02 -3.90
C GLY A 119 16.10 -17.04 -4.97
N GLN A 120 15.73 -17.13 -6.25
CA GLN A 120 16.66 -17.11 -7.37
C GLN A 120 17.40 -15.75 -7.51
N ILE A 121 16.68 -14.62 -7.30
CA ILE A 121 17.30 -13.29 -7.31
C ILE A 121 18.39 -13.21 -6.24
N ILE A 122 18.11 -13.71 -5.04
CA ILE A 122 19.03 -13.68 -3.90
C ILE A 122 20.22 -14.60 -4.13
N GLU A 123 20.03 -15.81 -4.66
CA GLU A 123 21.10 -16.76 -4.99
C GLU A 123 22.08 -16.19 -6.02
N ASN A 124 21.60 -15.36 -6.93
CA ASN A 124 22.41 -14.72 -7.97
C ASN A 124 23.15 -13.46 -7.49
N LEU A 125 22.97 -13.03 -6.23
CA LEU A 125 23.69 -11.89 -5.68
C LEU A 125 25.18 -12.17 -5.51
N PRO A 126 26.05 -11.19 -5.79
CA PRO A 126 27.49 -11.31 -5.53
C PRO A 126 27.78 -11.59 -4.05
N ARG A 127 28.82 -12.36 -3.78
CA ARG A 127 29.24 -12.70 -2.41
C ARG A 127 29.46 -11.44 -1.56
N GLY A 128 28.92 -11.44 -0.37
CA GLY A 128 29.03 -10.34 0.58
C GLY A 128 28.05 -9.18 0.31
N SER A 129 27.08 -9.39 -0.60
CA SER A 129 25.90 -8.53 -0.74
C SER A 129 24.97 -8.67 0.47
N ASP A 130 24.15 -7.67 0.68
CA ASP A 130 23.11 -7.66 1.70
C ASP A 130 21.74 -7.45 1.05
N ALA A 131 20.71 -8.01 1.67
CA ALA A 131 19.35 -7.86 1.17
C ALA A 131 18.34 -7.59 2.31
N GLN A 132 17.28 -6.88 1.98
CA GLN A 132 16.13 -6.62 2.85
C GLN A 132 14.84 -6.77 2.04
N ILE A 133 13.79 -7.33 2.67
CA ILE A 133 12.49 -7.51 2.05
C ILE A 133 11.50 -6.53 2.64
N VAL A 134 10.74 -5.86 1.78
CA VAL A 134 9.59 -5.02 2.12
C VAL A 134 8.35 -5.68 1.52
N LEU A 135 7.40 -6.03 2.35
CA LEU A 135 6.09 -6.53 1.93
C LEU A 135 5.19 -5.34 1.64
N ALA A 136 4.77 -5.20 0.40
CA ALA A 136 3.96 -4.10 -0.10
C ALA A 136 2.48 -4.50 -0.12
N GLY A 137 1.82 -4.39 1.01
CA GLY A 137 0.39 -4.63 1.19
C GLY A 137 -0.34 -3.39 1.73
N GLY A 138 -1.47 -3.60 2.38
CA GLY A 138 -2.29 -2.53 2.97
C GLY A 138 -1.55 -1.67 4.00
N THR A 139 -0.61 -2.27 4.72
CA THR A 139 0.38 -1.57 5.55
C THR A 139 1.75 -2.13 5.21
N PRO A 140 2.60 -1.37 4.52
CA PRO A 140 3.93 -1.84 4.15
C PRO A 140 4.76 -2.18 5.39
N ARG A 141 5.36 -3.35 5.39
CA ARG A 141 6.17 -3.83 6.51
C ARG A 141 7.49 -4.41 6.02
N ARG A 142 8.52 -4.24 6.81
CA ARG A 142 9.81 -4.90 6.57
C ARG A 142 9.78 -6.29 7.18
N LEU A 143 10.24 -7.27 6.43
CA LEU A 143 10.35 -8.63 6.94
C LEU A 143 11.43 -8.74 8.02
N MET A 144 12.45 -7.88 7.91
CA MET A 144 13.55 -7.77 8.86
C MET A 144 13.83 -6.30 9.17
N ASP A 145 14.25 -5.99 10.39
CA ASP A 145 14.54 -4.60 10.81
C ASP A 145 15.72 -3.99 10.05
N GLN A 146 16.70 -4.83 9.67
CA GLN A 146 17.91 -4.43 8.97
C GLN A 146 18.20 -5.37 7.81
N ALA A 147 18.96 -4.89 6.82
CA ALA A 147 19.47 -5.71 5.73
C ALA A 147 20.40 -6.80 6.29
N THR A 148 20.26 -8.00 5.77
CA THR A 148 21.06 -9.15 6.20
C THR A 148 22.02 -9.61 5.12
N THR A 149 23.21 -10.05 5.52
CA THR A 149 24.16 -10.75 4.67
C THR A 149 23.97 -12.28 4.70
N ALA A 150 23.16 -12.78 5.65
CA ALA A 150 22.75 -14.17 5.73
C ALA A 150 21.57 -14.43 4.79
N LEU A 151 21.85 -14.42 3.50
CA LEU A 151 20.85 -14.44 2.43
C LEU A 151 20.02 -15.74 2.40
N ASP A 152 20.55 -16.82 2.92
CA ASP A 152 19.88 -18.13 3.07
C ASP A 152 18.72 -18.14 4.06
N LEU A 153 18.65 -17.16 4.95
CA LEU A 153 17.54 -17.02 5.90
C LEU A 153 16.29 -16.40 5.27
N ILE A 154 16.44 -15.59 4.21
CA ILE A 154 15.34 -14.82 3.61
C ILE A 154 14.23 -15.73 3.07
N PRO A 155 14.49 -16.79 2.29
CA PRO A 155 13.42 -17.66 1.80
C PRO A 155 12.64 -18.34 2.92
N LYS A 156 13.29 -18.68 4.03
CA LYS A 156 12.64 -19.28 5.22
C LYS A 156 11.70 -18.29 5.88
N GLN A 157 12.17 -17.06 6.11
CA GLN A 157 11.34 -16.01 6.69
C GLN A 157 10.16 -15.60 5.80
N LEU A 158 10.36 -15.61 4.47
CA LEU A 158 9.27 -15.40 3.53
C LEU A 158 8.22 -16.49 3.59
N ALA A 159 8.61 -17.75 3.79
CA ALA A 159 7.69 -18.87 3.88
C ALA A 159 6.87 -18.83 5.19
N GLU A 160 7.44 -18.36 6.29
CA GLU A 160 6.80 -18.27 7.60
C GLU A 160 5.82 -17.07 7.71
N ASN A 161 5.97 -16.06 6.86
CA ASN A 161 5.10 -14.88 6.89
C ASN A 161 3.85 -15.09 6.05
N ALA A 162 2.69 -15.03 6.72
CA ALA A 162 1.39 -15.03 6.06
C ALA A 162 1.15 -13.70 5.33
N SER A 163 0.56 -13.77 4.12
CA SER A 163 0.10 -12.61 3.38
C SER A 163 -1.06 -11.92 4.12
N GLN A 164 -1.00 -10.60 4.20
CA GLN A 164 -2.08 -9.78 4.78
C GLN A 164 -3.19 -9.48 3.77
N ALA A 165 -2.95 -9.72 2.49
CA ALA A 165 -3.92 -9.61 1.41
C ALA A 165 -4.71 -8.28 1.41
N GLY A 166 -4.01 -7.17 1.51
CA GLY A 166 -4.61 -5.83 1.39
C GLY A 166 -4.29 -5.17 0.06
N PRO A 167 -4.91 -4.01 -0.26
CA PRO A 167 -4.55 -3.24 -1.44
C PRO A 167 -3.11 -2.72 -1.31
N VAL A 168 -2.37 -2.63 -2.42
CA VAL A 168 -1.01 -2.10 -2.40
C VAL A 168 -1.02 -0.59 -2.17
N ARG A 169 -0.34 -0.13 -1.13
CA ARG A 169 0.00 1.30 -0.93
C ARG A 169 1.37 1.59 -1.52
N LEU A 170 1.41 1.75 -2.84
CA LEU A 170 2.66 1.83 -3.59
C LEU A 170 3.60 2.93 -3.11
N ASN A 171 3.09 4.15 -2.84
CA ASN A 171 3.92 5.25 -2.34
C ASN A 171 4.57 4.92 -1.00
N ASP A 172 3.82 4.36 -0.05
CA ASP A 172 4.30 4.02 1.29
C ASP A 172 5.31 2.87 1.23
N ALA A 173 5.07 1.89 0.35
CA ALA A 173 5.97 0.77 0.12
C ALA A 173 7.30 1.25 -0.49
N LEU A 174 7.27 2.15 -1.48
CA LEU A 174 8.45 2.78 -2.07
C LEU A 174 9.21 3.60 -1.02
N GLN A 175 8.54 4.40 -0.20
CA GLN A 175 9.18 5.14 0.89
C GLN A 175 9.89 4.20 1.88
N SER A 176 9.25 3.07 2.24
CA SER A 176 9.87 2.06 3.09
C SER A 176 11.11 1.43 2.45
N GLY A 177 11.06 1.15 1.14
CA GLY A 177 12.19 0.64 0.36
C GLY A 177 13.35 1.63 0.28
N ILE A 178 13.06 2.91 0.02
CA ILE A 178 14.05 3.99 -0.01
C ILE A 178 14.72 4.16 1.35
N ALA A 179 13.93 4.15 2.42
CA ALA A 179 14.46 4.24 3.79
C ALA A 179 15.33 3.03 4.16
N ALA A 180 15.05 1.86 3.60
CA ALA A 180 15.91 0.68 3.72
C ALA A 180 17.24 0.89 2.99
N LEU A 181 17.21 1.37 1.74
CA LEU A 181 18.41 1.65 0.95
C LEU A 181 19.28 2.76 1.51
N SER A 182 18.70 3.76 2.18
CA SER A 182 19.48 4.87 2.76
C SER A 182 20.48 4.40 3.82
N ARG A 183 20.22 3.24 4.43
CA ARG A 183 21.09 2.58 5.42
C ARG A 183 22.05 1.57 4.79
N ALA A 184 22.00 1.39 3.47
CA ALA A 184 22.77 0.39 2.75
C ALA A 184 24.26 0.71 2.77
N ALA A 185 25.09 -0.30 3.07
CA ALA A 185 26.53 -0.16 3.15
C ALA A 185 27.23 -0.19 1.79
N SER A 186 26.59 -0.80 0.77
CA SER A 186 27.20 -1.01 -0.54
C SER A 186 26.99 0.19 -1.46
N ALA A 187 27.99 0.48 -2.31
CA ALA A 187 27.89 1.52 -3.34
C ALA A 187 26.93 1.14 -4.47
N ALA A 188 26.78 -0.17 -4.75
CA ALA A 188 25.77 -0.66 -5.67
C ALA A 188 24.45 -0.89 -4.92
N ARG A 189 23.39 -0.21 -5.35
CA ARG A 189 22.08 -0.25 -4.72
C ARG A 189 21.02 -0.66 -5.74
N GLU A 190 20.14 -1.56 -5.36
CA GLU A 190 19.07 -2.06 -6.22
C GLU A 190 17.77 -2.18 -5.46
N ILE A 191 16.66 -1.82 -6.13
CA ILE A 191 15.30 -2.13 -5.71
C ILE A 191 14.74 -3.11 -6.74
N ALA A 192 14.40 -4.31 -6.30
CA ALA A 192 13.66 -5.29 -7.09
C ALA A 192 12.19 -5.24 -6.69
N ILE A 193 11.30 -4.91 -7.62
CA ILE A 193 9.86 -4.90 -7.39
C ILE A 193 9.29 -6.16 -8.00
N VAL A 194 8.71 -7.01 -7.16
CA VAL A 194 8.12 -8.30 -7.56
C VAL A 194 6.62 -8.22 -7.36
N SER A 195 5.84 -8.22 -8.44
CA SER A 195 4.38 -8.04 -8.44
C SER A 195 3.74 -8.68 -9.68
N ASP A 196 2.46 -8.92 -9.66
CA ASP A 196 1.65 -9.24 -10.83
C ASP A 196 1.29 -8.00 -11.66
N PHE A 197 1.54 -6.80 -11.14
CA PHE A 197 1.30 -5.50 -11.77
C PHE A 197 -0.15 -5.29 -12.21
N GLN A 198 -1.10 -5.54 -11.32
CA GLN A 198 -2.51 -5.25 -11.58
C GLN A 198 -2.74 -3.76 -11.86
N ALA A 199 -3.59 -3.48 -12.85
CA ALA A 199 -3.88 -2.11 -13.25
C ALA A 199 -4.47 -1.28 -12.09
N SER A 200 -5.31 -1.88 -11.23
CA SER A 200 -5.89 -1.25 -10.05
C SER A 200 -4.86 -0.60 -9.13
N ASP A 201 -3.71 -1.24 -8.97
CA ASP A 201 -2.67 -0.78 -8.03
C ASP A 201 -1.65 0.15 -8.70
N TRP A 202 -1.40 -0.05 -10.01
CA TRP A 202 -0.33 0.64 -10.75
C TRP A 202 -0.82 1.76 -11.67
N GLN A 203 -2.13 1.88 -11.90
CA GLN A 203 -2.71 2.91 -12.78
C GLN A 203 -2.40 4.33 -12.29
N VAL A 204 -2.26 4.51 -11.00
CA VAL A 204 -1.87 5.78 -10.38
C VAL A 204 -0.56 6.36 -10.97
N ILE A 205 0.37 5.46 -11.37
CA ILE A 205 1.62 5.87 -12.05
C ILE A 205 1.35 6.17 -13.52
N ALA A 206 0.53 5.34 -14.18
CA ALA A 206 0.19 5.52 -15.59
C ALA A 206 -0.57 6.84 -15.81
N ASP A 207 -1.42 7.24 -14.87
CA ASP A 207 -2.18 8.49 -14.88
C ASP A 207 -1.31 9.73 -14.55
N GLY A 208 -0.02 9.53 -14.32
CA GLY A 208 0.93 10.61 -14.06
C GLY A 208 0.79 11.25 -12.70
N ALA A 209 0.16 10.58 -11.74
CA ALA A 209 0.10 11.06 -10.37
C ALA A 209 1.50 11.22 -9.79
N ALA A 210 1.76 12.38 -9.18
CA ALA A 210 3.03 12.63 -8.50
C ALA A 210 3.16 11.69 -7.30
N LEU A 211 4.11 10.76 -7.37
CA LEU A 211 4.49 9.93 -6.24
C LEU A 211 5.76 10.51 -5.60
N PRO A 212 5.66 11.16 -4.44
CA PRO A 212 6.81 11.76 -3.76
C PRO A 212 7.97 10.78 -3.55
N ALA A 213 7.65 9.48 -3.40
CA ALA A 213 8.65 8.43 -3.27
C ALA A 213 9.49 8.24 -4.55
N LEU A 214 8.90 8.34 -5.74
CA LEU A 214 9.65 8.25 -7.00
C LEU A 214 10.61 9.44 -7.18
N ASP A 215 10.17 10.64 -6.81
CA ASP A 215 11.03 11.83 -6.82
C ASP A 215 12.19 11.69 -5.83
N ALA A 216 11.93 11.16 -4.64
CA ALA A 216 12.97 10.88 -3.65
C ALA A 216 13.97 9.84 -4.15
N LEU A 217 13.49 8.79 -4.84
CA LEU A 217 14.32 7.75 -5.43
C LEU A 217 15.22 8.31 -6.53
N ALA A 218 14.67 9.19 -7.39
CA ALA A 218 15.41 9.82 -8.47
C ALA A 218 16.54 10.73 -7.98
N LYS A 219 16.40 11.31 -6.79
CA LYS A 219 17.38 12.21 -6.15
C LYS A 219 18.46 11.49 -5.35
N GLN A 220 18.36 10.16 -5.16
CA GLN A 220 19.38 9.42 -4.40
C GLN A 220 20.71 9.32 -5.16
N GLU A 221 21.82 9.54 -4.44
CA GLU A 221 23.17 9.33 -4.93
C GLU A 221 23.95 8.33 -4.05
N PRO A 222 24.51 7.25 -4.62
CA PRO A 222 24.40 6.82 -6.01
C PRO A 222 22.98 6.37 -6.35
N ARG A 223 22.53 6.69 -7.57
CA ARG A 223 21.20 6.36 -8.05
C ARG A 223 20.98 4.84 -8.02
N PRO A 224 19.96 4.31 -7.30
CA PRO A 224 19.71 2.89 -7.27
C PRO A 224 19.18 2.39 -8.62
N GLN A 225 19.48 1.15 -8.96
CA GLN A 225 18.85 0.47 -10.08
C GLN A 225 17.47 -0.01 -9.61
N VAL A 226 16.43 0.18 -10.44
CA VAL A 226 15.10 -0.37 -10.20
C VAL A 226 14.83 -1.44 -11.24
N THR A 227 14.53 -2.64 -10.78
CA THR A 227 14.22 -3.80 -11.62
C THR A 227 12.81 -4.29 -11.31
N PHE A 228 12.01 -4.50 -12.34
CA PHE A 228 10.65 -4.99 -12.22
C PHE A 228 10.61 -6.47 -12.59
N TYR A 229 10.11 -7.30 -11.68
CA TYR A 229 9.89 -8.73 -11.89
C TYR A 229 8.40 -9.01 -11.91
N ARG A 230 7.88 -9.30 -13.09
CA ARG A 230 6.47 -9.61 -13.25
C ARG A 230 6.23 -11.09 -13.01
N VAL A 231 5.37 -11.39 -12.05
CA VAL A 231 4.85 -12.74 -11.80
C VAL A 231 3.44 -12.82 -12.38
N THR A 232 3.13 -13.87 -13.12
CA THR A 232 1.82 -14.03 -13.79
C THR A 232 1.11 -15.25 -13.24
N GLY A 233 -0.18 -15.08 -12.91
CA GLY A 233 -1.08 -16.18 -12.59
C GLY A 233 -1.70 -16.80 -13.84
N ASP A 234 -2.32 -17.94 -13.65
CA ASP A 234 -3.06 -18.68 -14.70
C ASP A 234 -4.54 -18.28 -14.76
N LEU A 235 -4.94 -17.26 -14.00
CA LEU A 235 -6.32 -16.81 -13.89
C LEU A 235 -6.74 -16.09 -15.17
N THR A 236 -7.51 -16.78 -16.02
CA THR A 236 -8.06 -16.21 -17.26
C THR A 236 -9.51 -15.78 -17.12
N GLU A 237 -10.23 -16.37 -16.16
CA GLU A 237 -11.64 -16.12 -15.84
C GLU A 237 -11.77 -15.95 -14.35
N ASN A 238 -12.41 -14.88 -13.89
CA ASN A 238 -12.63 -14.60 -12.49
C ASN A 238 -14.01 -14.00 -12.25
N LEU A 239 -14.74 -14.59 -11.32
CA LEU A 239 -15.97 -14.05 -10.74
C LEU A 239 -15.68 -13.58 -9.34
N ALA A 240 -16.06 -12.36 -8.99
CA ALA A 240 -15.82 -11.82 -7.68
C ALA A 240 -17.07 -11.23 -7.06
N ILE A 241 -17.19 -11.27 -5.75
CA ILE A 241 -18.12 -10.42 -5.00
C ILE A 241 -17.45 -9.06 -4.79
N ALA A 242 -17.73 -8.11 -5.68
CA ALA A 242 -17.14 -6.78 -5.65
C ALA A 242 -17.56 -5.94 -4.44
N GLY A 243 -18.66 -6.33 -3.79
CA GLY A 243 -19.14 -5.70 -2.56
C GLY A 243 -20.52 -6.15 -2.18
N ALA A 244 -20.87 -5.92 -0.93
CA ALA A 244 -22.22 -6.17 -0.45
C ALA A 244 -22.60 -5.11 0.60
N ASP A 245 -23.77 -4.51 0.41
CA ASP A 245 -24.29 -3.43 1.25
C ASP A 245 -25.48 -3.94 2.05
N LEU A 246 -25.39 -3.89 3.37
CA LEU A 246 -26.48 -4.20 4.28
C LEU A 246 -27.35 -2.97 4.53
N SER A 247 -28.66 -3.17 4.59
CA SER A 247 -29.61 -2.08 4.95
C SER A 247 -29.42 -1.62 6.41
N ALA A 248 -29.01 -2.52 7.29
CA ALA A 248 -28.66 -2.25 8.69
C ALA A 248 -27.77 -3.33 9.24
N THR A 249 -26.85 -2.96 10.13
CA THR A 249 -25.97 -3.89 10.88
C THR A 249 -26.49 -4.21 12.25
N VAL A 250 -27.46 -3.42 12.76
CA VAL A 250 -28.17 -3.64 14.02
C VAL A 250 -29.66 -3.61 13.74
N VAL A 251 -30.37 -4.64 14.12
CA VAL A 251 -31.82 -4.80 13.87
C VAL A 251 -32.54 -5.39 15.06
N ALA A 252 -33.87 -5.22 15.08
CA ALA A 252 -34.73 -5.95 16.05
C ALA A 252 -34.96 -7.40 15.59
N GLY A 253 -35.19 -8.29 16.53
CA GLY A 253 -35.60 -9.66 16.22
C GLY A 253 -36.84 -9.68 15.34
N GLY A 254 -36.82 -10.47 14.26
CA GLY A 254 -37.88 -10.55 13.24
C GLY A 254 -37.89 -9.39 12.23
N GLN A 255 -37.04 -8.36 12.37
CA GLN A 255 -36.93 -7.29 11.39
C GLN A 255 -36.13 -7.73 10.17
N PRO A 256 -36.62 -7.50 8.92
CA PRO A 256 -35.91 -7.89 7.73
C PRO A 256 -34.68 -7.03 7.47
N VAL A 257 -33.55 -7.69 7.21
CA VAL A 257 -32.30 -7.07 6.73
C VAL A 257 -32.21 -7.28 5.25
N GLY A 258 -32.11 -6.20 4.50
CA GLY A 258 -31.82 -6.21 3.07
C GLY A 258 -30.31 -6.29 2.84
N LEU A 259 -29.89 -7.12 1.88
CA LEU A 259 -28.50 -7.24 1.43
C LEU A 259 -28.47 -7.05 -0.08
N ARG A 260 -27.71 -6.07 -0.54
CA ARG A 260 -27.46 -5.80 -1.95
C ARG A 260 -26.05 -6.24 -2.31
N VAL A 261 -25.92 -7.23 -3.16
CA VAL A 261 -24.66 -7.86 -3.54
C VAL A 261 -24.31 -7.47 -4.96
N ARG A 262 -23.09 -6.97 -5.19
CA ARG A 262 -22.53 -6.75 -6.53
C ARG A 262 -21.60 -7.89 -6.86
N VAL A 263 -21.91 -8.60 -7.94
CA VAL A 263 -21.08 -9.66 -8.50
C VAL A 263 -20.48 -9.14 -9.78
N GLN A 264 -19.17 -9.30 -9.93
CA GLN A 264 -18.42 -8.85 -11.09
C GLN A 264 -17.77 -10.03 -11.81
N ASN A 265 -17.80 -9.99 -13.12
CA ASN A 265 -17.07 -10.89 -14.01
C ASN A 265 -15.85 -10.13 -14.55
N HIS A 266 -14.66 -10.52 -14.13
CA HIS A 266 -13.39 -9.96 -14.62
C HIS A 266 -12.85 -10.73 -15.85
N GLY A 267 -13.59 -11.78 -16.29
CA GLY A 267 -13.22 -12.60 -17.43
C GLY A 267 -13.75 -12.05 -18.75
N LYS A 268 -13.18 -12.54 -19.84
CA LYS A 268 -13.57 -12.17 -21.22
C LYS A 268 -14.75 -12.96 -21.76
N ARG A 269 -15.26 -13.93 -21.02
CA ARG A 269 -16.40 -14.73 -21.39
C ARG A 269 -17.63 -14.39 -20.56
N PRO A 270 -18.83 -14.35 -21.14
CA PRO A 270 -20.04 -14.20 -20.35
C PRO A 270 -20.30 -15.48 -19.54
N TRP A 271 -20.77 -15.28 -18.30
CA TRP A 271 -21.23 -16.37 -17.46
C TRP A 271 -22.75 -16.42 -17.45
N GLN A 272 -23.30 -17.62 -17.58
CA GLN A 272 -24.74 -17.86 -17.55
C GLN A 272 -25.08 -18.62 -16.28
N ASP A 273 -26.20 -18.24 -15.65
CA ASP A 273 -26.81 -19.01 -14.58
C ASP A 273 -25.92 -19.25 -13.34
N VAL A 274 -25.08 -18.24 -12.98
CA VAL A 274 -24.18 -18.30 -11.83
C VAL A 274 -25.00 -18.35 -10.55
N ALA A 275 -24.76 -19.35 -9.71
CA ALA A 275 -25.43 -19.51 -8.44
C ALA A 275 -24.80 -18.60 -7.37
N VAL A 276 -25.63 -17.76 -6.76
CA VAL A 276 -25.24 -16.89 -5.63
C VAL A 276 -26.03 -17.33 -4.40
N HIS A 277 -25.33 -17.74 -3.36
CA HIS A 277 -25.88 -18.31 -2.15
C HIS A 277 -25.84 -17.31 -1.01
N LEU A 278 -26.96 -17.13 -0.32
CA LEU A 278 -27.02 -16.46 0.97
C LEU A 278 -26.97 -17.51 2.06
N GLU A 279 -26.07 -17.32 3.01
CA GLU A 279 -25.91 -18.18 4.20
C GLU A 279 -26.05 -17.31 5.47
N ALA A 280 -26.70 -17.86 6.50
CA ALA A 280 -26.66 -17.29 7.84
C ALA A 280 -26.29 -18.37 8.86
N ASP A 281 -25.42 -18.04 9.77
CA ASP A 281 -24.89 -18.93 10.82
C ASP A 281 -24.43 -20.28 10.28
N GLY A 282 -23.77 -20.24 9.09
CA GLY A 282 -23.24 -21.41 8.42
C GLY A 282 -24.29 -22.25 7.66
N SER A 283 -25.57 -21.85 7.66
CA SER A 283 -26.64 -22.54 6.96
C SER A 283 -27.04 -21.81 5.69
N ARG A 284 -27.12 -22.52 4.57
CA ARG A 284 -27.59 -21.96 3.28
C ARG A 284 -29.09 -21.67 3.33
N LEU A 285 -29.47 -20.41 3.16
CA LEU A 285 -30.85 -19.95 3.23
C LEU A 285 -31.51 -19.84 1.87
N ARG A 286 -30.83 -19.20 0.94
CA ARG A 286 -31.36 -18.89 -0.40
C ARG A 286 -30.28 -19.02 -1.45
N THR A 287 -30.72 -19.31 -2.65
CA THR A 287 -29.90 -19.29 -3.87
C THR A 287 -30.60 -18.43 -4.91
N SER A 288 -29.89 -17.45 -5.44
CA SER A 288 -30.31 -16.68 -6.61
C SER A 288 -29.38 -17.00 -7.79
N ARG A 289 -29.87 -16.85 -9.00
CA ARG A 289 -29.08 -17.09 -10.21
C ARG A 289 -28.96 -15.81 -11.01
N VAL A 290 -27.78 -15.59 -11.56
CA VAL A 290 -27.47 -14.37 -12.31
C VAL A 290 -26.64 -14.68 -13.54
N SER A 291 -26.84 -13.92 -14.60
CA SER A 291 -26.02 -13.96 -15.80
C SER A 291 -25.19 -12.68 -15.86
N LEU A 292 -23.90 -12.83 -16.14
CA LEU A 292 -22.93 -11.77 -16.16
C LEU A 292 -22.30 -11.65 -17.56
N PRO A 293 -22.36 -10.49 -18.21
CA PRO A 293 -21.62 -10.30 -19.46
C PRO A 293 -20.11 -10.36 -19.21
N ALA A 294 -19.33 -10.49 -20.28
CA ALA A 294 -17.89 -10.37 -20.20
C ALA A 294 -17.51 -8.99 -19.66
N ASP A 295 -16.55 -8.94 -18.75
CA ASP A 295 -16.08 -7.71 -18.08
C ASP A 295 -17.21 -6.83 -17.51
N GLY A 296 -18.28 -7.51 -17.00
CA GLY A 296 -19.49 -6.85 -16.56
C GLY A 296 -19.89 -7.19 -15.14
N GLU A 297 -20.87 -6.47 -14.63
CA GLU A 297 -21.40 -6.64 -13.27
C GLU A 297 -22.91 -6.90 -13.26
N ALA A 298 -23.36 -7.49 -12.14
CA ALA A 298 -24.79 -7.61 -11.84
C ALA A 298 -25.02 -7.40 -10.35
N VAL A 299 -26.22 -6.87 -10.02
CA VAL A 299 -26.64 -6.62 -8.64
C VAL A 299 -27.76 -7.56 -8.26
N ILE A 300 -27.64 -8.22 -7.11
CA ILE A 300 -28.61 -9.14 -6.57
C ILE A 300 -29.05 -8.64 -5.20
N GLY A 301 -30.36 -8.70 -4.94
CA GLY A 301 -30.95 -8.39 -3.64
C GLY A 301 -31.35 -9.66 -2.88
N PHE A 302 -30.99 -9.72 -1.61
CA PHE A 302 -31.48 -10.69 -0.65
C PHE A 302 -32.17 -9.99 0.51
N THR A 303 -33.08 -10.70 1.17
CA THR A 303 -33.70 -10.24 2.41
C THR A 303 -33.79 -11.42 3.35
N HIS A 304 -33.40 -11.20 4.60
CA HIS A 304 -33.48 -12.19 5.66
C HIS A 304 -33.86 -11.52 6.98
N ALA A 305 -34.60 -12.23 7.83
CA ALA A 305 -34.94 -11.82 9.19
C ALA A 305 -34.44 -12.88 10.16
N PHE A 306 -33.82 -12.43 11.25
CA PHE A 306 -33.33 -13.29 12.30
C PHE A 306 -34.33 -13.34 13.45
N ASP A 307 -34.67 -14.55 13.94
CA ASP A 307 -35.64 -14.74 15.01
C ASP A 307 -35.02 -14.68 16.41
N SER A 308 -33.71 -14.96 16.51
CA SER A 308 -32.99 -14.96 17.79
C SER A 308 -32.10 -13.70 17.94
N THR A 309 -31.94 -13.28 19.20
CA THR A 309 -31.06 -12.16 19.53
C THR A 309 -29.60 -12.63 19.62
N GLY A 310 -28.67 -11.73 19.38
CA GLY A 310 -27.23 -11.98 19.39
C GLY A 310 -26.54 -11.54 18.11
N ASP A 311 -25.27 -11.90 17.98
CA ASP A 311 -24.49 -11.65 16.78
C ASP A 311 -24.66 -12.82 15.81
N HIS A 312 -25.18 -12.53 14.63
CA HIS A 312 -25.41 -13.50 13.56
C HIS A 312 -24.42 -13.27 12.42
N SER A 313 -23.83 -14.34 11.94
CA SER A 313 -22.99 -14.31 10.75
C SER A 313 -23.86 -14.34 9.48
N LEU A 314 -23.57 -13.46 8.55
CA LEU A 314 -24.18 -13.45 7.21
C LEU A 314 -23.09 -13.60 6.18
N ALA A 315 -23.21 -14.56 5.29
CA ALA A 315 -22.27 -14.78 4.21
C ALA A 315 -22.99 -14.85 2.86
N VAL A 316 -22.32 -14.34 1.84
CA VAL A 316 -22.72 -14.57 0.45
C VAL A 316 -21.60 -15.32 -0.24
N ARG A 317 -21.93 -16.33 -1.03
CA ARG A 317 -20.97 -17.12 -1.81
C ARG A 317 -21.42 -17.26 -3.24
N ILE A 318 -20.45 -17.23 -4.14
CA ILE A 318 -20.64 -17.60 -5.55
C ILE A 318 -19.83 -18.86 -5.85
N GLU A 319 -20.35 -19.65 -6.80
CA GLU A 319 -19.67 -20.84 -7.29
C GLU A 319 -19.41 -20.64 -8.79
N GLY A 320 -18.25 -21.03 -9.29
CA GLY A 320 -18.04 -21.01 -10.73
C GLY A 320 -16.60 -20.96 -11.21
N ASP A 321 -15.70 -20.32 -10.50
CA ASP A 321 -14.30 -20.18 -10.93
C ASP A 321 -13.30 -20.90 -10.02
N SER A 322 -12.01 -20.74 -10.34
CA SER A 322 -10.91 -21.38 -9.62
C SER A 322 -10.31 -20.51 -8.47
N PHE A 323 -10.74 -19.24 -8.32
CA PHE A 323 -10.23 -18.33 -7.30
C PHE A 323 -11.27 -18.11 -6.19
N ALA A 324 -11.29 -19.04 -5.26
CA ALA A 324 -12.30 -19.07 -4.20
C ALA A 324 -12.22 -17.92 -3.18
N ASP A 325 -11.10 -17.21 -3.11
CA ASP A 325 -10.84 -16.20 -2.06
C ASP A 325 -11.70 -14.94 -2.22
N ASP A 326 -12.09 -14.54 -3.44
CA ASP A 326 -12.98 -13.40 -3.73
C ASP A 326 -14.42 -13.80 -4.01
N ASN A 327 -14.71 -15.10 -3.93
CA ASN A 327 -16.02 -15.69 -4.10
C ASN A 327 -16.90 -15.65 -2.86
N ALA A 328 -16.48 -15.00 -1.78
CA ALA A 328 -17.23 -14.92 -0.55
C ALA A 328 -17.15 -13.54 0.09
N PHE A 329 -18.29 -13.08 0.59
CA PHE A 329 -18.40 -11.90 1.44
C PHE A 329 -18.98 -12.28 2.80
N TYR A 330 -18.45 -11.71 3.86
CA TYR A 330 -18.87 -11.97 5.22
C TYR A 330 -19.24 -10.69 5.94
N SER A 331 -20.29 -10.75 6.72
CA SER A 331 -20.71 -9.67 7.61
C SER A 331 -21.30 -10.21 8.89
N ILE A 332 -21.43 -9.35 9.88
CA ILE A 332 -22.11 -9.64 11.14
C ILE A 332 -23.30 -8.71 11.25
N VAL A 333 -24.45 -9.28 11.61
CA VAL A 333 -25.68 -8.56 11.93
C VAL A 333 -25.95 -8.76 13.42
N GLN A 334 -26.00 -7.67 14.15
CA GLN A 334 -26.34 -7.70 15.56
C GLN A 334 -27.86 -7.61 15.73
N VAL A 335 -28.47 -8.67 16.23
CA VAL A 335 -29.92 -8.73 16.49
C VAL A 335 -30.16 -8.43 17.96
N ARG A 336 -30.86 -7.36 18.20
CA ARG A 336 -31.23 -6.94 19.56
C ARG A 336 -32.71 -7.16 19.80
N ASP A 337 -33.09 -7.42 21.07
CA ASP A 337 -34.49 -7.50 21.40
C ASP A 337 -35.10 -6.08 21.37
N ARG A 338 -34.49 -5.14 22.04
CA ARG A 338 -34.86 -3.72 22.04
C ARG A 338 -33.70 -2.83 22.47
N LEU A 339 -33.68 -1.61 21.95
CA LEU A 339 -32.84 -0.52 22.41
C LEU A 339 -33.66 0.34 23.38
N ASN A 340 -33.26 0.39 24.65
CA ASN A 340 -33.99 1.13 25.68
C ASN A 340 -33.58 2.61 25.67
N VAL A 341 -34.49 3.46 25.18
CA VAL A 341 -34.29 4.89 25.09
C VAL A 341 -35.09 5.61 26.19
N LEU A 342 -34.43 6.48 26.92
CA LEU A 342 -35.07 7.45 27.78
C LEU A 342 -35.26 8.76 27.02
N LEU A 343 -36.49 9.20 26.84
CA LEU A 343 -36.85 10.46 26.26
C LEU A 343 -37.30 11.41 27.34
N VAL A 344 -36.48 12.40 27.66
CA VAL A 344 -36.76 13.42 28.66
C VAL A 344 -37.40 14.61 28.00
N ASP A 345 -38.62 14.90 28.34
CA ASP A 345 -39.42 15.98 27.79
C ASP A 345 -39.34 17.23 28.68
N GLY A 346 -38.79 18.33 28.13
CA GLY A 346 -38.62 19.61 28.84
C GLY A 346 -39.85 20.49 28.83
N ASP A 347 -40.70 20.32 27.80
CA ASP A 347 -41.97 21.06 27.66
C ASP A 347 -43.13 20.12 27.33
N PRO A 348 -43.57 19.33 28.33
CA PRO A 348 -44.67 18.38 28.16
C PRO A 348 -46.00 19.11 28.01
N SER A 349 -46.75 18.80 26.94
CA SER A 349 -48.13 19.29 26.72
C SER A 349 -49.14 18.19 26.96
N ASN A 350 -50.38 18.60 27.35
CA ASN A 350 -51.53 17.69 27.42
C ASN A 350 -52.19 17.53 26.03
N ASP A 351 -51.92 18.41 25.11
CA ASP A 351 -52.45 18.37 23.75
C ASP A 351 -51.57 17.47 22.88
N VAL A 352 -52.20 16.72 21.99
CA VAL A 352 -51.54 15.72 21.16
C VAL A 352 -50.58 16.42 20.17
N LEU A 353 -49.31 15.98 20.16
CA LEU A 353 -48.25 16.51 19.25
C LEU A 353 -47.86 17.98 19.52
N GLU A 354 -48.11 18.51 20.68
CA GLU A 354 -47.66 19.85 21.09
C GLU A 354 -46.46 19.81 22.03
N GLY A 355 -46.16 18.68 22.64
CA GLY A 355 -45.00 18.51 23.49
C GLY A 355 -43.69 18.42 22.68
N ALA A 356 -42.59 18.93 23.22
CA ALA A 356 -41.29 18.95 22.57
C ALA A 356 -40.81 17.54 22.17
N ALA A 357 -41.19 16.50 22.94
CA ALA A 357 -40.78 15.14 22.70
C ALA A 357 -41.78 14.29 21.86
N ASP A 358 -42.97 14.79 21.56
CA ASP A 358 -44.04 13.99 20.95
C ASP A 358 -43.70 13.53 19.51
N PHE A 359 -43.12 14.42 18.70
CA PHE A 359 -42.67 14.08 17.35
C PHE A 359 -41.51 13.09 17.35
N LEU A 360 -40.62 13.20 18.33
CA LEU A 360 -39.48 12.25 18.49
C LEU A 360 -40.00 10.87 18.87
N GLU A 361 -40.95 10.78 19.79
CA GLU A 361 -41.60 9.53 20.17
C GLU A 361 -42.23 8.84 18.95
N LEU A 362 -43.05 9.59 18.20
CA LEU A 362 -43.69 9.07 16.99
C LEU A 362 -42.69 8.66 15.91
N ALA A 363 -41.62 9.42 15.70
CA ALA A 363 -40.60 9.13 14.69
C ALA A 363 -39.76 7.92 15.06
N LEU A 364 -39.47 7.71 16.34
CA LEU A 364 -38.62 6.61 16.79
C LEU A 364 -39.40 5.29 16.98
N THR A 365 -40.74 5.36 17.13
CA THR A 365 -41.63 4.18 17.30
C THR A 365 -42.80 4.19 16.32
N PRO A 366 -42.53 4.21 14.98
CA PRO A 366 -43.58 4.37 13.95
C PRO A 366 -44.58 3.20 13.92
N HIS A 367 -44.21 2.03 14.44
CA HIS A 367 -45.04 0.82 14.39
C HIS A 367 -45.83 0.57 15.69
N GLN A 368 -45.67 1.40 16.72
CA GLN A 368 -46.44 1.26 17.97
C GLN A 368 -47.96 1.34 17.74
N SER A 369 -48.40 2.14 16.77
CA SER A 369 -49.80 2.28 16.40
C SER A 369 -50.26 1.27 15.34
N ALA A 370 -49.35 0.55 14.67
CA ALA A 370 -49.62 -0.37 13.59
C ALA A 370 -49.49 -1.86 14.05
N ALA A 371 -50.01 -2.20 15.22
CA ALA A 371 -49.95 -3.55 15.79
C ALA A 371 -50.48 -4.69 14.87
N ALA A 372 -51.02 -4.34 13.69
CA ALA A 372 -51.58 -5.29 12.75
C ALA A 372 -50.55 -5.95 11.78
N ALA A 373 -49.27 -5.46 11.70
CA ALA A 373 -48.30 -5.92 10.68
C ALA A 373 -47.23 -6.87 11.25
N GLY A 374 -47.20 -7.16 12.53
CA GLY A 374 -46.17 -8.04 13.15
C GLY A 374 -44.75 -7.42 13.19
N LEU A 375 -44.60 -6.15 12.77
CA LEU A 375 -43.36 -5.42 12.87
C LEU A 375 -43.16 -4.91 14.29
N LYS A 376 -41.97 -5.13 14.83
CA LYS A 376 -41.56 -4.63 16.15
C LYS A 376 -40.62 -3.47 15.97
N ASP A 377 -40.83 -2.39 16.72
CA ASP A 377 -39.86 -1.32 16.81
C ASP A 377 -38.60 -1.79 17.54
N LEU A 378 -37.43 -1.50 16.98
CA LEU A 378 -36.14 -1.74 17.63
C LEU A 378 -36.01 -0.89 18.91
N ILE A 379 -36.67 0.29 18.94
CA ILE A 379 -36.56 1.25 20.01
C ILE A 379 -37.75 1.09 20.97
N SER A 380 -37.41 0.96 22.25
CA SER A 380 -38.37 1.01 23.36
C SER A 380 -38.21 2.33 24.09
N ILE A 381 -39.15 3.23 23.93
CA ILE A 381 -39.12 4.55 24.56
C ILE A 381 -39.78 4.52 25.95
N THR A 382 -39.08 5.12 26.91
CA THR A 382 -39.66 5.59 28.17
C THR A 382 -39.62 7.11 28.14
N LYS A 383 -40.80 7.73 27.98
CA LYS A 383 -40.95 9.19 28.03
C LYS A 383 -41.19 9.65 29.46
N VAL A 384 -40.44 10.66 29.90
CA VAL A 384 -40.51 11.21 31.26
C VAL A 384 -40.40 12.73 31.20
N ASP A 385 -41.28 13.44 31.93
CA ASP A 385 -41.16 14.87 32.16
C ASP A 385 -39.85 15.19 32.91
N ALA A 386 -39.10 16.18 32.40
CA ALA A 386 -37.81 16.56 33.00
C ALA A 386 -37.87 16.91 34.47
N ARG A 387 -39.02 17.45 34.92
CA ARG A 387 -39.28 17.81 36.32
C ARG A 387 -39.54 16.58 37.21
N ARG A 388 -39.96 15.47 36.60
CA ARG A 388 -40.31 14.22 37.27
C ARG A 388 -39.29 13.13 37.10
N LEU A 389 -38.21 13.37 36.40
CA LEU A 389 -37.14 12.43 36.18
C LEU A 389 -36.56 11.90 37.50
N ARG A 390 -36.46 10.58 37.64
CA ARG A 390 -35.91 9.89 38.82
C ARG A 390 -34.72 9.07 38.45
N ASP A 391 -33.87 8.73 39.44
CA ASP A 391 -32.68 7.91 39.19
C ASP A 391 -33.06 6.47 38.74
N GLU A 392 -34.27 6.00 39.10
CA GLU A 392 -34.78 4.71 38.63
C GLU A 392 -35.06 4.71 37.10
N ASP A 393 -35.45 5.86 36.52
CA ASP A 393 -35.75 5.99 35.09
C ASP A 393 -34.49 5.90 34.23
N LEU A 394 -33.33 6.18 34.80
CA LEU A 394 -32.03 6.11 34.15
C LEU A 394 -31.48 4.67 34.08
N ARG A 395 -31.98 3.75 34.90
CA ARG A 395 -31.44 2.39 34.98
C ARG A 395 -31.76 1.59 33.71
N GLY A 396 -30.74 0.92 33.15
CA GLY A 396 -30.91 0.05 32.00
C GLY A 396 -31.20 0.81 30.67
N LYS A 397 -30.97 2.12 30.63
CA LYS A 397 -31.10 2.92 29.42
C LYS A 397 -29.80 2.97 28.67
N GLU A 398 -29.86 2.70 27.38
CA GLU A 398 -28.71 2.69 26.49
C GLU A 398 -28.52 4.02 25.75
N VAL A 399 -29.63 4.76 25.56
CA VAL A 399 -29.62 6.10 24.97
C VAL A 399 -30.54 7.02 25.78
N ILE A 400 -30.08 8.23 26.00
CA ILE A 400 -30.82 9.29 26.67
C ILE A 400 -31.01 10.43 25.69
N VAL A 401 -32.25 10.83 25.48
CA VAL A 401 -32.59 11.96 24.60
C VAL A 401 -33.20 13.06 25.47
N LEU A 402 -32.57 14.24 25.47
CA LEU A 402 -33.07 15.42 26.13
C LEU A 402 -33.72 16.32 25.06
N ALA A 403 -35.03 16.55 25.18
CA ALA A 403 -35.79 17.39 24.25
C ALA A 403 -36.25 18.68 24.96
N ASP A 404 -35.72 19.82 24.57
CA ASP A 404 -36.01 21.13 25.13
C ASP A 404 -35.99 21.22 26.66
N VAL A 405 -34.98 20.57 27.25
CA VAL A 405 -34.81 20.53 28.72
C VAL A 405 -34.05 21.77 29.17
N ASP A 406 -34.66 22.57 30.08
CA ASP A 406 -34.03 23.77 30.64
C ASP A 406 -32.83 23.34 31.52
N ARG A 407 -33.10 22.73 32.66
CA ARG A 407 -32.10 22.27 33.62
C ARG A 407 -32.52 20.96 34.26
N LEU A 408 -31.59 20.07 34.50
CA LEU A 408 -31.83 18.89 35.31
C LEU A 408 -31.63 19.19 36.79
N GLN A 409 -32.61 18.83 37.63
CA GLN A 409 -32.59 19.12 39.05
C GLN A 409 -31.74 18.11 39.85
N GLY A 410 -31.07 18.58 40.89
CA GLY A 410 -30.34 17.76 41.85
C GLY A 410 -29.08 17.11 41.28
N ASN A 411 -28.85 15.85 41.63
CA ASN A 411 -27.66 15.08 41.28
C ASN A 411 -27.74 14.39 39.91
N ARG A 412 -28.79 14.65 39.14
CA ARG A 412 -29.10 13.89 37.89
C ARG A 412 -28.09 14.10 36.80
N TYR A 413 -27.47 15.29 36.71
CA TYR A 413 -26.38 15.54 35.76
C TYR A 413 -25.21 14.57 35.98
N SER A 414 -24.78 14.39 37.23
CA SER A 414 -23.69 13.49 37.55
C SER A 414 -24.03 12.00 37.31
N GLU A 415 -25.29 11.60 37.46
CA GLU A 415 -25.73 10.26 37.10
C GLU A 415 -25.78 10.05 35.61
N LEU A 416 -26.23 11.07 34.82
CA LEU A 416 -26.14 11.05 33.36
C LEU A 416 -24.68 10.98 32.88
N GLU A 417 -23.81 11.77 33.47
CA GLU A 417 -22.38 11.76 33.13
C GLU A 417 -21.76 10.37 33.38
N LYS A 418 -22.13 9.72 34.48
CA LYS A 418 -21.68 8.34 34.78
C LYS A 418 -22.18 7.35 33.74
N LEU A 419 -23.43 7.46 33.30
CA LEU A 419 -24.01 6.58 32.30
C LEU A 419 -23.32 6.79 30.94
N VAL A 420 -23.08 8.03 30.54
CA VAL A 420 -22.35 8.33 29.28
C VAL A 420 -20.91 7.82 29.34
N LYS A 421 -20.21 8.01 30.47
CA LYS A 421 -18.89 7.42 30.70
C LYS A 421 -18.89 5.88 30.70
N ALA A 422 -20.01 5.27 31.08
CA ALA A 422 -20.21 3.83 31.03
C ALA A 422 -20.58 3.33 29.61
N GLY A 423 -20.77 4.21 28.63
CA GLY A 423 -21.03 3.87 27.23
C GLY A 423 -22.46 4.13 26.75
N ALA A 424 -23.32 4.77 27.54
CA ALA A 424 -24.65 5.19 27.07
C ALA A 424 -24.53 6.37 26.09
N GLY A 425 -25.35 6.34 25.02
CA GLY A 425 -25.48 7.47 24.10
C GLY A 425 -26.28 8.62 24.71
N MET A 426 -25.92 9.89 24.42
CA MET A 426 -26.71 11.04 24.76
C MET A 426 -26.95 11.93 23.54
N ILE A 427 -28.21 12.35 23.35
CA ILE A 427 -28.63 13.25 22.29
C ILE A 427 -29.37 14.42 22.95
N VAL A 428 -29.02 15.64 22.58
CA VAL A 428 -29.71 16.85 23.08
C VAL A 428 -30.34 17.58 21.91
N PHE A 429 -31.63 17.78 21.97
CA PHE A 429 -32.37 18.65 21.07
C PHE A 429 -32.65 19.96 21.83
N ALA A 430 -31.93 21.02 21.45
CA ALA A 430 -32.14 22.33 22.01
C ALA A 430 -33.42 22.95 21.47
N GLY A 431 -34.23 23.53 22.36
CA GLY A 431 -35.42 24.23 22.04
C GLY A 431 -35.48 25.61 22.74
N PRO A 432 -36.65 26.30 22.70
CA PRO A 432 -36.80 27.65 23.24
C PRO A 432 -36.54 27.76 24.76
N HIS A 433 -36.70 26.66 25.48
CA HIS A 433 -36.57 26.62 26.94
C HIS A 433 -35.19 26.20 27.42
N CYS A 434 -34.30 25.76 26.51
CA CYS A 434 -32.97 25.36 26.87
C CYS A 434 -32.12 26.50 27.42
N ASP A 435 -31.52 26.30 28.61
CA ASP A 435 -30.55 27.21 29.15
C ASP A 435 -29.15 26.91 28.54
N VAL A 436 -28.74 27.72 27.56
CA VAL A 436 -27.49 27.53 26.81
C VAL A 436 -26.24 27.62 27.71
N ASP A 437 -26.33 28.42 28.81
CA ASP A 437 -25.22 28.59 29.73
C ASP A 437 -25.06 27.39 30.67
N TRP A 438 -26.08 26.52 30.76
CA TRP A 438 -26.04 25.31 31.57
C TRP A 438 -25.44 24.11 30.80
N TYR A 439 -25.64 24.03 29.49
CA TYR A 439 -25.12 22.95 28.62
C TYR A 439 -23.66 23.21 28.24
#